data_94da3ba92ff88b6317f3d60b4df7ff9f
#
_entry.id   94da3ba92ff88b6317f3d60b4df7ff9f
#
_cell.length_a   1.000
_cell.length_b   1.000
_cell.length_c   1.000
_cell.angle_alpha   90.00
_cell.angle_beta   90.00
_cell.angle_gamma   90.00
#
_symmetry.space_group_name_H-M   'P 1'
#
loop_
_entity.id
_entity.type
_entity.pdbx_description
1 polymer ?
#
loop_
_entity_poly.entity_id
_entity_poly.type
_entity_poly.pdbx_seq_one_letter_code
_entity_poly.pdbx_strand_id
1 'polypeptide(L)'
;MEITRDTELTTELLKELKSIHKKLYKTVLDGDVYIWHKLSRKDYKKIMKDYEDIDDQSERLWAREEAACRLSVIYPCREVLEEAMNNTAGMATMLSEEIYEKSGFKVAEKTEEV
;
A
#
# COMPACT_ATOMS: atom_id res chain seq x y z
N MET A 1 -6.36 16.81 -8.77
CA MET A 1 -5.27 17.28 -7.85
C MET A 1 -4.03 16.42 -8.03
N GLU A 2 -2.89 17.04 -8.08
CA GLU A 2 -1.63 16.35 -8.24
C GLU A 2 -0.79 16.44 -6.95
N ILE A 3 -0.29 15.30 -6.48
CA ILE A 3 0.60 15.24 -5.33
C ILE A 3 2.03 15.15 -5.86
N THR A 4 2.84 16.14 -5.48
CA THR A 4 4.25 16.21 -5.90
C THR A 4 5.15 16.02 -4.69
N ARG A 5 6.46 15.98 -4.93
CA ARG A 5 7.47 15.88 -3.87
C ARG A 5 7.33 16.98 -2.81
N ASP A 6 6.93 18.18 -3.22
CA ASP A 6 6.82 19.33 -2.32
C ASP A 6 5.46 19.48 -1.65
N THR A 7 4.53 18.58 -1.96
CA THR A 7 3.19 18.62 -1.37
C THR A 7 3.25 18.22 0.11
N GLU A 8 2.77 19.13 0.97
CA GLU A 8 2.67 18.85 2.40
C GLU A 8 1.32 18.22 2.73
N LEU A 9 1.32 17.29 3.70
CA LEU A 9 0.09 16.69 4.19
C LEU A 9 -0.57 17.64 5.19
N THR A 10 -1.50 18.45 4.69
CA THR A 10 -2.28 19.37 5.48
C THR A 10 -3.66 18.80 5.80
N THR A 11 -4.37 19.42 6.74
CA THR A 11 -5.76 19.04 7.05
C THR A 11 -6.66 19.20 5.81
N GLU A 12 -6.43 20.25 5.03
CA GLU A 12 -7.16 20.55 3.80
C GLU A 12 -6.92 19.47 2.75
N LEU A 13 -5.65 19.07 2.54
CA LEU A 13 -5.32 18.00 1.61
C LEU A 13 -5.98 16.69 2.03
N LEU A 14 -5.92 16.35 3.30
CA LEU A 14 -6.52 15.12 3.81
C LEU A 14 -8.03 15.11 3.59
N LYS A 15 -8.71 16.23 3.81
CA LYS A 15 -10.14 16.37 3.52
C LYS A 15 -10.44 16.13 2.04
N GLU A 16 -9.64 16.71 1.17
CA GLU A 16 -9.79 16.56 -0.28
C GLU A 16 -9.61 15.10 -0.70
N LEU A 17 -8.58 14.44 -0.18
CA LEU A 17 -8.34 13.02 -0.46
C LEU A 17 -9.49 12.15 0.05
N LYS A 18 -10.04 12.44 1.22
CA LYS A 18 -11.20 11.72 1.77
C LYS A 18 -12.47 11.93 0.93
N SER A 19 -12.58 13.05 0.23
CA SER A 19 -13.73 13.28 -0.66
C SER A 19 -13.67 12.42 -1.93
N ILE A 20 -12.45 12.07 -2.35
CA ILE A 20 -12.21 11.22 -3.53
C ILE A 20 -12.26 9.73 -3.16
N HIS A 21 -11.66 9.39 -2.02
CA HIS A 21 -11.58 8.01 -1.52
C HIS A 21 -12.44 7.87 -0.26
N LYS A 22 -13.39 6.96 -0.29
CA LYS A 22 -14.36 6.79 0.81
C LYS A 22 -13.72 6.46 2.15
N LYS A 23 -12.62 5.71 2.12
CA LYS A 23 -11.94 5.27 3.34
C LYS A 23 -10.44 5.28 3.12
N LEU A 24 -9.74 5.99 3.99
CA LEU A 24 -8.30 6.10 3.95
C LEU A 24 -7.69 5.63 5.25
N TYR A 25 -6.47 5.14 5.14
CA TYR A 25 -5.66 4.70 6.27
C TYR A 25 -4.38 5.52 6.34
N LYS A 26 -3.84 5.64 7.53
CA LYS A 26 -2.59 6.32 7.78
C LYS A 26 -1.64 5.36 8.48
N THR A 27 -0.45 5.21 7.94
CA THR A 27 0.62 4.43 8.57
C THR A 27 1.83 5.34 8.73
N VAL A 28 2.48 5.26 9.89
CA VAL A 28 3.73 5.98 10.14
C VAL A 28 4.84 4.94 10.26
N LEU A 29 5.85 5.05 9.39
CA LEU A 29 7.01 4.19 9.39
C LEU A 29 8.26 5.05 9.40
N ASP A 30 9.14 4.82 10.38
CA ASP A 30 10.39 5.55 10.50
C ASP A 30 10.21 7.07 10.47
N GLY A 31 9.13 7.55 11.12
CA GLY A 31 8.78 8.98 11.17
C GLY A 31 8.05 9.53 9.96
N ASP A 32 7.98 8.77 8.88
CA ASP A 32 7.30 9.20 7.66
C ASP A 32 5.85 8.73 7.63
N VAL A 33 4.97 9.59 7.11
CA VAL A 33 3.53 9.33 7.04
C VAL A 33 3.13 8.86 5.66
N TYR A 34 2.37 7.77 5.60
CA TYR A 34 1.82 7.20 4.36
C TYR A 34 0.31 7.18 4.46
N ILE A 35 -0.36 7.79 3.49
CA ILE A 35 -1.82 7.76 3.36
C ILE A 35 -2.15 6.82 2.19
N TRP A 36 -3.04 5.88 2.44
CA TRP A 36 -3.32 4.83 1.47
C TRP A 36 -4.75 4.31 1.57
N HIS A 37 -5.20 3.65 0.52
CA HIS A 37 -6.49 2.97 0.48
C HIS A 37 -6.27 1.45 0.39
N LYS A 38 -7.24 0.67 0.82
CA LYS A 38 -7.14 -0.78 0.73
C LYS A 38 -7.17 -1.26 -0.72
N LEU A 39 -6.66 -2.46 -0.95
CA LEU A 39 -6.70 -3.11 -2.25
C LEU A 39 -8.09 -3.68 -2.50
N SER A 40 -8.59 -3.55 -3.73
CA SER A 40 -9.77 -4.25 -4.19
C SER A 40 -9.40 -5.67 -4.63
N ARG A 41 -10.40 -6.53 -4.85
CA ARG A 41 -10.16 -7.85 -5.40
C ARG A 41 -9.48 -7.78 -6.77
N LYS A 42 -9.86 -6.79 -7.58
CA LYS A 42 -9.27 -6.54 -8.89
C LYS A 42 -7.77 -6.19 -8.77
N ASP A 43 -7.44 -5.31 -7.83
CA ASP A 43 -6.04 -4.92 -7.56
C ASP A 43 -5.21 -6.12 -7.15
N TYR A 44 -5.74 -6.94 -6.24
CA TYR A 44 -5.06 -8.15 -5.77
C TYR A 44 -4.78 -9.11 -6.92
N LYS A 45 -5.77 -9.38 -7.77
CA LYS A 45 -5.60 -10.26 -8.93
C LYS A 45 -4.53 -9.74 -9.88
N LYS A 46 -4.50 -8.42 -10.09
CA LYS A 46 -3.48 -7.80 -10.92
C LYS A 46 -2.08 -8.01 -10.34
N ILE A 47 -1.92 -7.79 -9.05
CA ILE A 47 -0.65 -8.03 -8.36
C ILE A 47 -0.19 -9.47 -8.53
N MET A 48 -1.08 -10.42 -8.33
CA MET A 48 -0.73 -11.84 -8.46
C MET A 48 -0.32 -12.21 -9.88
N LYS A 49 -1.01 -11.66 -10.87
CA LYS A 49 -0.82 -12.00 -12.27
C LYS A 49 0.40 -11.32 -12.89
N ASP A 50 0.65 -10.06 -12.56
CA ASP A 50 1.73 -9.28 -13.18
C ASP A 50 3.13 -9.86 -12.92
N TYR A 51 3.29 -10.60 -11.83
CA TYR A 51 4.60 -11.12 -11.40
C TYR A 51 4.70 -12.65 -11.39
N GLU A 52 3.70 -13.33 -11.96
CA GLU A 52 3.67 -14.80 -11.94
C GLU A 52 4.83 -15.45 -12.70
N ASP A 53 5.40 -14.73 -13.68
CA ASP A 53 6.50 -15.23 -14.50
C ASP A 53 7.88 -15.10 -13.86
N ILE A 54 7.97 -14.48 -12.72
CA ILE A 54 9.23 -14.40 -11.97
C ILE A 54 9.48 -15.77 -11.32
N ASP A 55 10.55 -16.44 -11.74
CA ASP A 55 10.86 -17.79 -11.26
C ASP A 55 11.31 -17.83 -9.79
N ASP A 56 12.14 -16.87 -9.37
CA ASP A 56 12.60 -16.82 -7.99
C ASP A 56 11.46 -16.43 -7.07
N GLN A 57 11.17 -17.30 -6.10
CA GLN A 57 10.05 -17.10 -5.17
C GLN A 57 10.21 -15.83 -4.32
N SER A 58 11.40 -15.55 -3.85
CA SER A 58 11.66 -14.37 -3.04
C SER A 58 11.53 -13.09 -3.85
N GLU A 59 12.09 -13.07 -5.07
CA GLU A 59 11.96 -11.92 -5.96
C GLU A 59 10.50 -11.65 -6.31
N ARG A 60 9.73 -12.70 -6.54
CA ARG A 60 8.31 -12.59 -6.83
C ARG A 60 7.55 -12.00 -5.64
N LEU A 61 7.87 -12.45 -4.43
CA LEU A 61 7.26 -11.92 -3.22
C LEU A 61 7.58 -10.43 -3.04
N TRP A 62 8.84 -10.06 -3.17
CA TRP A 62 9.26 -8.66 -3.02
C TRP A 62 8.61 -7.75 -4.07
N ALA A 63 8.54 -8.20 -5.31
CA ALA A 63 7.87 -7.45 -6.38
C ALA A 63 6.38 -7.21 -6.04
N ARG A 64 5.72 -8.21 -5.49
CA ARG A 64 4.31 -8.12 -5.09
C ARG A 64 4.10 -7.18 -3.90
N GLU A 65 5.01 -7.18 -2.94
CA GLU A 65 4.97 -6.24 -1.82
C GLU A 65 5.07 -4.80 -2.31
N GLU A 66 6.03 -4.52 -3.19
CA GLU A 66 6.21 -3.19 -3.76
C GLU A 66 5.01 -2.77 -4.61
N ALA A 67 4.46 -3.68 -5.38
CA ALA A 67 3.27 -3.41 -6.19
C ALA A 67 2.05 -3.06 -5.33
N ALA A 68 1.88 -3.73 -4.20
CA ALA A 68 0.80 -3.41 -3.26
C ALA A 68 0.94 -1.98 -2.75
N CYS A 69 2.16 -1.58 -2.38
CA CYS A 69 2.42 -0.21 -1.95
C CYS A 69 2.12 0.80 -3.06
N ARG A 70 2.56 0.52 -4.29
CA ARG A 70 2.34 1.43 -5.43
C ARG A 70 0.86 1.62 -5.75
N LEU A 71 0.07 0.56 -5.63
CA LEU A 71 -1.37 0.64 -5.92
C LEU A 71 -2.16 1.34 -4.82
N SER A 72 -1.72 1.21 -3.57
CA SER A 72 -2.47 1.70 -2.41
C SER A 72 -2.10 3.11 -1.97
N VAL A 73 -0.82 3.46 -2.03
CA VAL A 73 -0.35 4.74 -1.47
C VAL A 73 -0.72 5.90 -2.37
N ILE A 74 -1.40 6.90 -1.79
CA ILE A 74 -1.76 8.13 -2.48
C ILE A 74 -0.93 9.33 -2.01
N TYR A 75 -0.34 9.25 -0.82
CA TYR A 75 0.60 10.23 -0.28
C TYR A 75 1.68 9.48 0.51
N PRO A 76 2.95 9.77 0.34
CA PRO A 76 3.54 10.79 -0.55
C PRO A 76 3.41 10.41 -2.04
N CYS A 77 3.96 11.25 -2.94
CA CYS A 77 3.95 10.95 -4.37
C CYS A 77 4.77 9.71 -4.70
N ARG A 78 4.57 9.16 -5.90
CA ARG A 78 5.25 7.93 -6.34
C ARG A 78 6.77 8.02 -6.23
N GLU A 79 7.34 9.15 -6.62
CA GLU A 79 8.79 9.34 -6.59
C GLU A 79 9.36 9.20 -5.17
N VAL A 80 8.72 9.82 -4.19
CA VAL A 80 9.13 9.74 -2.79
C VAL A 80 8.91 8.33 -2.24
N LEU A 81 7.80 7.70 -2.61
CA LEU A 81 7.54 6.31 -2.22
C LEU A 81 8.62 5.36 -2.73
N GLU A 82 9.01 5.49 -4.01
CA GLU A 82 10.06 4.65 -4.60
C GLU A 82 11.40 4.83 -3.88
N GLU A 83 11.75 6.07 -3.54
CA GLU A 83 12.97 6.35 -2.77
C GLU A 83 12.91 5.68 -1.39
N ALA A 84 11.78 5.77 -0.71
CA ALA A 84 11.60 5.15 0.61
C ALA A 84 11.75 3.63 0.54
N MET A 85 11.15 2.99 -0.46
CA MET A 85 11.27 1.55 -0.65
C MET A 85 12.71 1.12 -0.96
N ASN A 86 13.42 1.91 -1.74
CA ASN A 86 14.81 1.61 -2.11
C ASN A 86 15.79 1.85 -0.96
N ASN A 87 15.55 2.85 -0.15
CA ASN A 87 16.51 3.27 0.88
C ASN A 87 16.31 2.60 2.24
N THR A 88 15.14 2.01 2.48
CA THR A 88 14.82 1.34 3.75
C THR A 88 14.32 -0.06 3.46
N ALA A 89 15.13 -1.05 3.79
CA ALA A 89 14.90 -2.46 3.42
C ALA A 89 13.54 -3.01 3.83
N GLY A 90 13.05 -2.65 4.99
CA GLY A 90 11.80 -3.19 5.54
C GLY A 90 10.55 -2.41 5.18
N MET A 91 10.68 -1.27 4.51
CA MET A 91 9.55 -0.37 4.29
C MET A 91 8.43 -1.01 3.48
N ALA A 92 8.73 -1.55 2.30
CA ALA A 92 7.72 -2.17 1.45
C ALA A 92 7.08 -3.39 2.12
N THR A 93 7.88 -4.20 2.80
CA THR A 93 7.38 -5.39 3.51
C THR A 93 6.41 -4.99 4.62
N MET A 94 6.80 -4.05 5.47
CA MET A 94 5.98 -3.64 6.61
C MET A 94 4.71 -2.93 6.18
N LEU A 95 4.80 -2.03 5.20
CA LEU A 95 3.62 -1.31 4.71
C LEU A 95 2.67 -2.25 3.97
N SER A 96 3.19 -3.14 3.13
CA SER A 96 2.33 -4.10 2.42
C SER A 96 1.59 -5.03 3.37
N GLU A 97 2.21 -5.41 4.48
CA GLU A 97 1.54 -6.20 5.52
C GLU A 97 0.30 -5.50 6.06
N GLU A 98 0.43 -4.20 6.38
CA GLU A 98 -0.69 -3.40 6.85
C GLU A 98 -1.77 -3.27 5.78
N ILE A 99 -1.35 -3.05 4.53
CA ILE A 99 -2.27 -2.93 3.40
C ILE A 99 -3.07 -4.23 3.22
N TYR A 100 -2.40 -5.38 3.23
CA TYR A 100 -3.07 -6.67 3.07
C TYR A 100 -4.01 -6.96 4.24
N GLU A 101 -3.60 -6.67 5.47
CA GLU A 101 -4.46 -6.88 6.63
C GLU A 101 -5.76 -6.09 6.51
N LYS A 102 -5.68 -4.80 6.21
CA LYS A 102 -6.87 -3.95 6.06
C LYS A 102 -7.66 -4.26 4.80
N SER A 103 -7.05 -4.93 3.84
CA SER A 103 -7.72 -5.42 2.62
C SER A 103 -8.40 -6.77 2.82
N GLY A 104 -8.38 -7.31 4.03
CA GLY A 104 -9.10 -8.52 4.39
C GLY A 104 -8.26 -9.79 4.54
N PHE A 105 -6.95 -9.71 4.35
CA PHE A 105 -6.06 -10.87 4.49
C PHE A 105 -5.65 -11.05 5.95
N LYS A 106 -6.58 -11.59 6.73
CA LYS A 106 -6.38 -11.84 8.16
C LYS A 106 -7.04 -13.14 8.56
N VAL A 107 -6.66 -13.66 9.72
CA VAL A 107 -7.25 -14.87 10.27
C VAL A 107 -8.74 -14.63 10.53
N ALA A 108 -9.59 -15.56 10.14
CA ALA A 108 -11.01 -15.49 10.41
C ALA A 108 -11.25 -15.47 11.92
N GLU A 109 -12.16 -14.62 12.37
CA GLU A 109 -12.49 -14.52 13.79
C GLU A 109 -13.16 -15.80 14.28
N LYS A 110 -14.00 -16.40 13.46
CA LYS A 110 -14.72 -17.60 13.80
C LYS A 110 -15.13 -18.39 12.57
N THR A 111 -14.87 -19.69 12.59
CA THR A 111 -15.33 -20.61 11.56
C THR A 111 -15.85 -21.86 12.27
N GLU A 112 -17.08 -22.24 12.01
CA GLU A 112 -17.71 -23.41 12.62
C GLU A 112 -18.31 -24.33 11.57
N GLU A 113 -18.29 -25.63 11.86
CA GLU A 113 -19.06 -26.59 11.10
C GLU A 113 -20.55 -26.44 11.48
N VAL A 114 -21.39 -26.35 10.47
CA VAL A 114 -22.85 -26.23 10.68
C VAL A 114 -23.54 -27.57 10.57
#